data_5b203bcd408684088d58f0d0badaefd3
#
_entry.id   5b203bcd408684088d58f0d0badaefd3
#
_cell.length_a   1.000
_cell.length_b   1.000
_cell.length_c   1.000
_cell.angle_alpha   90.00
_cell.angle_beta   90.00
_cell.angle_gamma   90.00
#
_symmetry.space_group_name_H-M   'P 1'
#
loop_
_entity.id
_entity.type
_entity.pdbx_description
1 polymer ?
#
loop_
_entity_poly.entity_id
_entity_poly.type
_entity_poly.pdbx_seq_one_letter_code
_entity_poly.pdbx_strand_id
1 'polypeptide(L)'
;MLKLDRRPGEPPLDLGSIPWLGHALEFGKDAASFLTRMKEKHGDIFTVLVGGRYVTVLLDPHSYDTVVWDLRTRLDFHPYAIFLMERIFDLQLPNFNPSEEKARMKPTLMHKDLQALTEAMYTNLRTVLLGDSTEGGSGWQEKGLLEFSYSSLLSAGYLTLYGVEASPRTHESQALDRDHSADVFRTFRQLDLMLPKLARGSLSVGDKDHACSVKSRLWKLLSPAGLASRADRSSWLESYLRHLEEMGVSEDMQARALVLQLWATQGNMGPTAFWLLLFLLKNPEALDAVHAELKRIVWQAEKPVLQMTALPQKILDSMPVLDSVLNETLRLTAAPFITREVMADLALPMADRREFSLRRGDRLLLFPFLSPQKDPEIYTEPEVFKYNRFLNPDGSEKKDFYKDGKRLKNYNMPWGAGHNQCLGKSYAINSIKQFVVLLLTHFDLELVSEDTEVPEFDLSRYGFGLMQPEEDVPIRYRTRL
;
A
#
# COMPACT_ATOMS: atom_id res chain seq x y z
N MET A 1 -13.79 6.73 -32.91
CA MET A 1 -14.31 8.07 -33.18
C MET A 1 -14.38 8.82 -31.87
N LEU A 2 -13.55 9.87 -31.65
CA LEU A 2 -13.59 10.70 -30.45
C LEU A 2 -14.95 11.40 -30.41
N LYS A 3 -15.71 11.21 -29.34
CA LYS A 3 -16.96 11.93 -29.09
C LYS A 3 -16.62 13.38 -28.72
N LEU A 4 -16.50 14.25 -29.71
CA LEU A 4 -16.13 15.66 -29.56
C LEU A 4 -17.25 16.52 -28.98
N ASP A 5 -18.49 16.07 -29.01
CA ASP A 5 -19.63 16.89 -28.57
C ASP A 5 -19.88 16.73 -27.07
N ARG A 6 -19.66 17.82 -26.35
CA ARG A 6 -20.04 17.95 -24.95
C ARG A 6 -21.57 18.00 -24.82
N ARG A 7 -22.14 17.18 -23.93
CA ARG A 7 -23.56 17.24 -23.60
C ARG A 7 -23.82 18.26 -22.48
N PRO A 8 -24.97 18.90 -22.47
CA PRO A 8 -25.35 19.73 -21.32
C PRO A 8 -25.27 18.95 -20.01
N GLY A 9 -24.74 19.58 -18.95
CA GLY A 9 -24.60 18.97 -17.63
C GLY A 9 -23.37 18.09 -17.42
N GLU A 10 -22.50 17.91 -18.42
CA GLU A 10 -21.21 17.22 -18.25
C GLU A 10 -20.17 18.14 -17.57
N PRO A 11 -19.17 17.56 -16.84
CA PRO A 11 -18.08 18.31 -16.27
C PRO A 11 -17.27 19.07 -17.33
N PRO A 12 -16.57 20.18 -16.97
CA PRO A 12 -15.65 20.87 -17.88
C PRO A 12 -14.68 19.90 -18.54
N LEU A 13 -14.53 19.99 -19.88
CA LEU A 13 -13.68 19.09 -20.65
C LEU A 13 -12.40 19.79 -21.10
N ASP A 14 -11.25 19.15 -20.85
CA ASP A 14 -9.95 19.55 -21.38
C ASP A 14 -9.34 18.41 -22.20
N LEU A 15 -9.22 18.62 -23.50
CA LEU A 15 -8.72 17.62 -24.45
C LEU A 15 -7.19 17.58 -24.55
N GLY A 16 -6.50 18.58 -24.01
CA GLY A 16 -5.08 18.76 -24.25
C GLY A 16 -4.76 19.13 -25.70
N SER A 17 -3.48 19.27 -26.00
CA SER A 17 -2.99 19.72 -27.31
C SER A 17 -2.72 18.59 -28.31
N ILE A 18 -2.56 17.34 -27.84
CA ILE A 18 -2.18 16.20 -28.70
C ILE A 18 -3.44 15.37 -29.02
N PRO A 19 -3.87 15.30 -30.29
CA PRO A 19 -5.02 14.50 -30.66
C PRO A 19 -4.90 13.06 -30.17
N TRP A 20 -6.00 12.48 -29.68
CA TRP A 20 -6.11 11.14 -29.09
C TRP A 20 -5.31 10.93 -27.81
N LEU A 21 -4.04 11.35 -27.77
CA LEU A 21 -3.17 11.16 -26.59
C LEU A 21 -3.60 12.09 -25.43
N GLY A 22 -4.10 13.29 -25.76
CA GLY A 22 -4.53 14.30 -24.78
C GLY A 22 -3.39 14.68 -23.84
N HIS A 23 -3.64 14.54 -22.56
CA HIS A 23 -2.71 14.84 -21.47
C HIS A 23 -1.89 13.63 -20.97
N ALA A 24 -1.87 12.51 -21.69
CA ALA A 24 -1.26 11.26 -21.19
C ALA A 24 0.22 11.43 -20.81
N LEU A 25 0.99 12.24 -21.53
CA LEU A 25 2.41 12.48 -21.22
C LEU A 25 2.61 13.28 -19.95
N GLU A 26 1.86 14.37 -19.78
CA GLU A 26 1.92 15.21 -18.57
C GLU A 26 1.43 14.44 -17.34
N PHE A 27 0.27 13.81 -17.47
CA PHE A 27 -0.30 12.96 -16.41
C PHE A 27 0.65 11.80 -16.02
N GLY A 28 1.32 11.20 -17.01
CA GLY A 28 2.28 10.12 -16.77
C GLY A 28 3.61 10.59 -16.14
N LYS A 29 4.00 11.86 -16.37
CA LYS A 29 5.23 12.44 -15.82
C LYS A 29 5.06 12.84 -14.36
N ASP A 30 4.02 13.62 -14.05
CA ASP A 30 3.69 14.10 -12.71
C ASP A 30 2.18 14.31 -12.59
N ALA A 31 1.49 13.29 -12.12
CA ALA A 31 0.03 13.34 -11.99
C ALA A 31 -0.43 14.38 -10.96
N ALA A 32 0.30 14.57 -9.86
CA ALA A 32 -0.10 15.50 -8.81
C ALA A 32 -0.05 16.95 -9.30
N SER A 33 1.07 17.39 -9.87
CA SER A 33 1.20 18.75 -10.44
C SER A 33 0.23 18.98 -11.58
N PHE A 34 0.02 17.99 -12.44
CA PHE A 34 -0.96 18.06 -13.52
C PHE A 34 -2.38 18.26 -12.99
N LEU A 35 -2.83 17.44 -12.05
CA LEU A 35 -4.19 17.52 -11.49
C LEU A 35 -4.40 18.78 -10.66
N THR A 36 -3.38 19.27 -9.95
CA THR A 36 -3.43 20.57 -9.24
C THR A 36 -3.72 21.70 -10.22
N ARG A 37 -2.98 21.78 -11.32
CA ARG A 37 -3.18 22.79 -12.37
C ARG A 37 -4.56 22.68 -13.04
N MET A 38 -5.06 21.46 -13.26
CA MET A 38 -6.40 21.25 -13.79
C MET A 38 -7.49 21.66 -12.80
N LYS A 39 -7.29 21.42 -11.49
CA LYS A 39 -8.18 21.86 -10.42
C LYS A 39 -8.26 23.40 -10.37
N GLU A 40 -7.14 24.10 -10.46
CA GLU A 40 -7.10 25.56 -10.51
C GLU A 40 -7.87 26.13 -11.71
N LYS A 41 -7.78 25.45 -12.86
CA LYS A 41 -8.43 25.88 -14.10
C LYS A 41 -9.93 25.58 -14.15
N HIS A 42 -10.36 24.45 -13.63
CA HIS A 42 -11.71 23.89 -13.85
C HIS A 42 -12.53 23.67 -12.58
N GLY A 43 -11.92 23.80 -11.38
CA GLY A 43 -12.55 23.49 -10.10
C GLY A 43 -12.41 22.01 -9.71
N ASP A 44 -13.25 21.56 -8.77
CA ASP A 44 -13.09 20.24 -8.12
C ASP A 44 -13.60 19.05 -8.94
N ILE A 45 -14.26 19.29 -10.07
CA ILE A 45 -14.69 18.24 -11.01
C ILE A 45 -14.47 18.66 -12.45
N PHE A 46 -13.77 17.85 -13.22
CA PHE A 46 -13.46 18.09 -14.62
C PHE A 46 -13.16 16.78 -15.36
N THR A 47 -13.24 16.80 -16.69
CA THR A 47 -12.88 15.64 -17.53
C THR A 47 -11.67 15.98 -18.39
N VAL A 48 -10.71 15.06 -18.45
CA VAL A 48 -9.51 15.15 -19.29
C VAL A 48 -9.42 13.96 -20.23
N LEU A 49 -8.78 14.18 -21.38
CA LEU A 49 -8.45 13.10 -22.31
C LEU A 49 -7.06 12.56 -21.95
N VAL A 50 -6.97 11.25 -21.67
CA VAL A 50 -5.72 10.56 -21.34
C VAL A 50 -5.61 9.27 -22.14
N GLY A 51 -4.75 9.22 -23.14
CA GLY A 51 -4.48 8.02 -23.93
C GLY A 51 -5.74 7.45 -24.62
N GLY A 52 -6.54 8.31 -25.23
CA GLY A 52 -7.78 7.92 -25.91
C GLY A 52 -8.97 7.66 -25.01
N ARG A 53 -8.85 7.85 -23.69
CA ARG A 53 -9.94 7.69 -22.73
C ARG A 53 -10.29 8.99 -22.05
N TYR A 54 -11.59 9.22 -21.84
CA TYR A 54 -12.08 10.32 -21.01
C TYR A 54 -12.01 9.90 -19.54
N VAL A 55 -11.35 10.73 -18.74
CA VAL A 55 -11.21 10.55 -17.30
C VAL A 55 -11.80 11.75 -16.60
N THR A 56 -12.92 11.56 -15.93
CA THR A 56 -13.51 12.57 -15.05
C THR A 56 -12.80 12.47 -13.70
N VAL A 57 -12.21 13.58 -13.27
CA VAL A 57 -11.51 13.70 -11.99
C VAL A 57 -12.41 14.42 -11.00
N LEU A 58 -12.59 13.85 -9.83
CA LEU A 58 -13.34 14.43 -8.71
C LEU A 58 -12.39 14.63 -7.53
N LEU A 59 -12.26 15.90 -7.07
CA LEU A 59 -11.34 16.30 -5.99
C LEU A 59 -12.07 16.96 -4.80
N ASP A 60 -13.41 16.94 -4.79
CA ASP A 60 -14.21 17.35 -3.63
C ASP A 60 -14.41 16.20 -2.65
N PRO A 61 -13.77 16.23 -1.45
CA PRO A 61 -13.86 15.13 -0.50
C PRO A 61 -15.24 14.95 0.14
N HIS A 62 -16.11 16.00 0.13
CA HIS A 62 -17.49 15.86 0.57
C HIS A 62 -18.33 14.99 -0.37
N SER A 63 -17.98 14.99 -1.67
CA SER A 63 -18.68 14.22 -2.70
C SER A 63 -18.14 12.81 -2.90
N TYR A 64 -17.07 12.40 -2.22
CA TYR A 64 -16.48 11.06 -2.39
C TYR A 64 -17.41 9.92 -2.01
N ASP A 65 -18.30 10.12 -1.03
CA ASP A 65 -19.27 9.11 -0.61
C ASP A 65 -20.18 8.66 -1.75
N THR A 66 -20.54 9.57 -2.68
CA THR A 66 -21.39 9.25 -3.84
C THR A 66 -20.73 8.27 -4.81
N VAL A 67 -19.40 8.17 -4.77
CA VAL A 67 -18.62 7.27 -5.63
C VAL A 67 -18.25 5.97 -4.92
N VAL A 68 -17.75 6.07 -3.67
CA VAL A 68 -17.20 4.90 -2.97
C VAL A 68 -18.28 3.92 -2.47
N TRP A 69 -19.52 4.42 -2.30
CA TRP A 69 -20.69 3.63 -1.91
C TRP A 69 -21.66 3.37 -3.07
N ASP A 70 -21.34 3.82 -4.29
CA ASP A 70 -22.20 3.56 -5.44
C ASP A 70 -22.32 2.06 -5.74
N LEU A 71 -23.45 1.70 -6.32
CA LEU A 71 -23.70 0.35 -6.77
C LEU A 71 -22.78 0.01 -7.95
N ARG A 72 -22.14 -1.15 -7.94
CA ARG A 72 -21.26 -1.65 -9.01
C ARG A 72 -21.91 -1.70 -10.39
N THR A 73 -23.22 -1.63 -10.47
CA THR A 73 -23.97 -1.55 -11.72
C THR A 73 -23.78 -0.22 -12.45
N ARG A 74 -23.37 0.84 -11.74
CA ARG A 74 -23.14 2.17 -12.30
C ARG A 74 -21.68 2.56 -12.32
N LEU A 75 -20.97 2.36 -11.19
CA LEU A 75 -19.57 2.68 -11.02
C LEU A 75 -18.80 1.46 -10.53
N ASP A 76 -17.96 0.87 -11.37
CA ASP A 76 -17.25 -0.36 -11.03
C ASP A 76 -15.72 -0.22 -11.14
N PHE A 77 -15.02 -0.79 -10.16
CA PHE A 77 -13.56 -0.86 -10.14
C PHE A 77 -13.00 -2.04 -10.96
N HIS A 78 -13.76 -3.13 -11.09
CA HIS A 78 -13.24 -4.41 -11.56
C HIS A 78 -12.74 -4.40 -13.01
N PRO A 79 -13.38 -3.71 -13.97
CA PRO A 79 -12.85 -3.66 -15.34
C PRO A 79 -11.42 -3.08 -15.40
N TYR A 80 -11.14 -2.09 -14.55
CA TYR A 80 -9.79 -1.52 -14.45
C TYR A 80 -8.82 -2.48 -13.74
N ALA A 81 -9.26 -3.15 -12.70
CA ALA A 81 -8.45 -4.15 -12.00
C ALA A 81 -8.05 -5.30 -12.94
N ILE A 82 -9.00 -5.87 -13.70
CA ILE A 82 -8.75 -6.92 -14.68
C ILE A 82 -7.74 -6.46 -15.73
N PHE A 83 -7.89 -5.24 -16.26
CA PHE A 83 -6.94 -4.67 -17.20
C PHE A 83 -5.51 -4.62 -16.62
N LEU A 84 -5.33 -4.23 -15.35
CA LEU A 84 -4.01 -4.22 -14.70
C LEU A 84 -3.49 -5.64 -14.42
N MET A 85 -4.36 -6.57 -14.03
CA MET A 85 -4.00 -7.98 -13.82
C MET A 85 -3.42 -8.60 -15.09
N GLU A 86 -4.08 -8.42 -16.23
CA GLU A 86 -3.59 -8.88 -17.52
C GLU A 86 -2.28 -8.20 -17.91
N ARG A 87 -2.23 -6.88 -17.77
CA ARG A 87 -1.11 -6.08 -18.29
C ARG A 87 0.18 -6.21 -17.48
N ILE A 88 0.06 -6.30 -16.17
CA ILE A 88 1.21 -6.36 -15.25
C ILE A 88 1.64 -7.80 -14.99
N PHE A 89 0.66 -8.68 -14.71
CA PHE A 89 0.93 -10.02 -14.19
C PHE A 89 0.69 -11.12 -15.25
N ASP A 90 0.27 -10.77 -16.47
CA ASP A 90 -0.14 -11.70 -17.51
C ASP A 90 -1.20 -12.70 -17.01
N LEU A 91 -2.08 -12.22 -16.13
CA LEU A 91 -3.06 -13.03 -15.41
C LEU A 91 -4.45 -12.90 -16.03
N GLN A 92 -5.02 -14.03 -16.41
CA GLN A 92 -6.41 -14.14 -16.85
C GLN A 92 -7.13 -15.17 -15.98
N LEU A 93 -8.18 -14.72 -15.30
CA LEU A 93 -8.98 -15.58 -14.43
C LEU A 93 -10.34 -15.84 -15.09
N PRO A 94 -10.67 -17.10 -15.43
CA PRO A 94 -11.97 -17.45 -15.97
C PRO A 94 -13.05 -17.21 -14.90
N ASN A 95 -14.19 -16.65 -15.32
CA ASN A 95 -15.34 -16.43 -14.44
C ASN A 95 -15.03 -15.63 -13.16
N PHE A 96 -14.05 -14.74 -13.22
CA PHE A 96 -13.62 -13.94 -12.06
C PHE A 96 -14.78 -13.13 -11.48
N ASN A 97 -15.13 -13.41 -10.23
CA ASN A 97 -16.12 -12.69 -9.46
C ASN A 97 -15.48 -12.05 -8.21
N PRO A 98 -15.15 -10.76 -8.27
CA PRO A 98 -14.46 -10.09 -7.17
C PRO A 98 -15.28 -10.03 -5.88
N SER A 99 -16.61 -10.09 -5.96
CA SER A 99 -17.47 -10.11 -4.77
C SER A 99 -17.37 -11.43 -4.04
N GLU A 100 -17.30 -12.52 -4.78
CA GLU A 100 -17.14 -13.87 -4.25
C GLU A 100 -15.76 -14.06 -3.66
N GLU A 101 -14.70 -13.66 -4.40
CA GLU A 101 -13.33 -13.67 -3.87
C GLU A 101 -13.24 -12.87 -2.58
N LYS A 102 -13.78 -11.63 -2.56
CA LYS A 102 -13.79 -10.80 -1.35
C LYS A 102 -14.55 -11.46 -0.19
N ALA A 103 -15.70 -12.05 -0.44
CA ALA A 103 -16.49 -12.72 0.58
C ALA A 103 -15.74 -13.93 1.18
N ARG A 104 -15.00 -14.65 0.34
CA ARG A 104 -14.19 -15.80 0.74
C ARG A 104 -12.94 -15.41 1.50
N MET A 105 -12.23 -14.36 1.04
CA MET A 105 -10.95 -13.95 1.61
C MET A 105 -11.09 -13.10 2.88
N LYS A 106 -12.18 -12.35 3.03
CA LYS A 106 -12.38 -11.46 4.18
C LYS A 106 -12.29 -12.17 5.53
N PRO A 107 -12.90 -13.33 5.78
CA PRO A 107 -12.82 -14.04 7.05
C PRO A 107 -11.39 -14.40 7.45
N THR A 108 -10.52 -14.77 6.49
CA THR A 108 -9.12 -15.16 6.75
C THR A 108 -8.21 -14.00 7.19
N LEU A 109 -8.72 -12.77 7.15
CA LEU A 109 -8.04 -11.54 7.58
C LEU A 109 -8.73 -10.88 8.78
N MET A 110 -9.56 -11.65 9.53
CA MET A 110 -10.34 -11.15 10.66
C MET A 110 -10.25 -12.11 11.86
N HIS A 111 -10.58 -11.61 13.04
CA HIS A 111 -10.71 -12.39 14.29
C HIS A 111 -9.50 -13.32 14.56
N LYS A 112 -9.78 -14.62 14.75
CA LYS A 112 -8.75 -15.62 15.09
C LYS A 112 -7.69 -15.80 13.99
N ASP A 113 -8.08 -15.69 12.72
CA ASP A 113 -7.14 -15.82 11.60
C ASP A 113 -6.21 -14.61 11.55
N LEU A 114 -6.72 -13.40 11.76
CA LEU A 114 -5.88 -12.20 11.92
C LEU A 114 -4.92 -12.33 13.12
N GLN A 115 -5.40 -12.86 14.24
CA GLN A 115 -4.54 -13.11 15.40
C GLN A 115 -3.40 -14.09 15.04
N ALA A 116 -3.72 -15.21 14.41
CA ALA A 116 -2.71 -16.20 13.98
C ALA A 116 -1.70 -15.58 13.00
N LEU A 117 -2.15 -14.77 12.03
CA LEU A 117 -1.26 -14.05 11.12
C LEU A 117 -0.38 -13.04 11.87
N THR A 118 -0.93 -12.34 12.86
CA THR A 118 -0.21 -11.35 13.68
C THR A 118 0.90 -12.03 14.49
N GLU A 119 0.61 -13.17 15.11
CA GLU A 119 1.57 -13.97 15.89
C GLU A 119 2.67 -14.55 14.99
N ALA A 120 2.30 -15.13 13.84
CA ALA A 120 3.25 -15.66 12.87
C ALA A 120 4.15 -14.55 12.29
N MET A 121 3.58 -13.35 11.99
CA MET A 121 4.35 -12.20 11.50
C MET A 121 5.40 -11.75 12.51
N TYR A 122 5.05 -11.67 13.79
CA TYR A 122 6.00 -11.31 14.85
C TYR A 122 7.16 -12.31 14.94
N THR A 123 6.84 -13.60 14.91
CA THR A 123 7.84 -14.68 14.91
C THR A 123 8.76 -14.59 13.69
N ASN A 124 8.20 -14.36 12.50
CA ASN A 124 8.97 -14.26 11.27
C ASN A 124 9.81 -12.97 11.20
N LEU A 125 9.30 -11.85 11.71
CA LEU A 125 10.08 -10.61 11.86
C LEU A 125 11.30 -10.85 12.78
N ARG A 126 11.12 -11.55 13.90
CA ARG A 126 12.25 -11.89 14.77
C ARG A 126 13.27 -12.77 14.06
N THR A 127 12.82 -13.78 13.31
CA THR A 127 13.71 -14.65 12.53
C THR A 127 14.53 -13.85 11.51
N VAL A 128 13.88 -12.91 10.81
CA VAL A 128 14.53 -12.11 9.77
C VAL A 128 15.47 -11.06 10.37
N LEU A 129 15.08 -10.40 11.46
CA LEU A 129 15.82 -9.28 12.05
C LEU A 129 16.90 -9.71 13.05
N LEU A 130 16.67 -10.79 13.81
CA LEU A 130 17.50 -11.17 14.95
C LEU A 130 18.25 -12.49 14.73
N GLY A 131 17.96 -13.24 13.65
CA GLY A 131 18.47 -14.58 13.42
C GLY A 131 20.00 -14.69 13.34
N ASP A 132 20.67 -13.63 12.90
CA ASP A 132 22.14 -13.60 12.76
C ASP A 132 22.86 -12.93 13.96
N SER A 133 22.09 -12.53 15.00
CA SER A 133 22.62 -11.76 16.13
C SER A 133 23.54 -12.58 17.05
N THR A 134 23.63 -13.90 16.85
CA THR A 134 24.52 -14.77 17.62
C THR A 134 25.95 -14.80 17.08
N GLU A 135 26.17 -14.36 15.83
CA GLU A 135 27.47 -14.37 15.18
C GLU A 135 28.03 -12.96 14.87
N GLY A 136 27.17 -11.93 14.91
CA GLY A 136 27.54 -10.55 14.57
C GLY A 136 28.00 -9.76 15.78
N GLY A 137 29.23 -9.26 15.74
CA GLY A 137 29.77 -8.36 16.76
C GLY A 137 28.88 -7.14 17.01
N SER A 138 29.01 -6.53 18.18
CA SER A 138 28.32 -5.30 18.64
C SER A 138 28.62 -4.03 17.79
N GLY A 139 29.08 -4.21 16.55
CA GLY A 139 29.47 -3.13 15.64
C GLY A 139 28.30 -2.52 14.86
N TRP A 140 28.45 -1.26 14.49
CA TRP A 140 27.53 -0.58 13.58
C TRP A 140 27.60 -1.22 12.19
N GLN A 141 26.41 -1.43 11.60
CA GLN A 141 26.23 -1.86 10.22
C GLN A 141 25.54 -0.74 9.44
N GLU A 142 25.86 -0.58 8.16
CA GLU A 142 25.24 0.41 7.27
C GLU A 142 24.39 -0.28 6.21
N LYS A 143 23.22 0.29 5.92
CA LYS A 143 22.30 -0.17 4.88
C LYS A 143 21.39 0.98 4.43
N GLY A 144 20.80 0.88 3.25
CA GLY A 144 19.71 1.75 2.85
C GLY A 144 18.44 1.48 3.67
N LEU A 145 17.77 2.50 4.14
CA LEU A 145 16.57 2.40 4.99
C LEU A 145 15.40 1.75 4.24
N LEU A 146 15.22 2.08 2.93
CA LEU A 146 14.19 1.43 2.10
C LEU A 146 14.48 -0.05 1.92
N GLU A 147 15.73 -0.37 1.54
CA GLU A 147 16.17 -1.76 1.39
C GLU A 147 15.99 -2.54 2.69
N PHE A 148 16.37 -1.96 3.83
CA PHE A 148 16.24 -2.56 5.15
C PHE A 148 14.76 -2.83 5.52
N SER A 149 13.92 -1.80 5.41
CA SER A 149 12.50 -1.90 5.76
C SER A 149 11.74 -2.83 4.83
N TYR A 150 11.98 -2.71 3.52
CA TYR A 150 11.25 -3.46 2.52
C TYR A 150 11.65 -4.95 2.52
N SER A 151 12.96 -5.24 2.58
CA SER A 151 13.43 -6.63 2.64
C SER A 151 12.93 -7.33 3.90
N SER A 152 12.98 -6.67 5.06
CA SER A 152 12.55 -7.26 6.33
C SER A 152 11.05 -7.56 6.36
N LEU A 153 10.21 -6.58 5.99
CA LEU A 153 8.75 -6.74 6.01
C LEU A 153 8.26 -7.71 4.94
N LEU A 154 8.82 -7.66 3.73
CA LEU A 154 8.42 -8.59 2.68
C LEU A 154 8.86 -10.01 3.01
N SER A 155 10.10 -10.22 3.48
CA SER A 155 10.58 -11.55 3.86
C SER A 155 9.74 -12.17 4.97
N ALA A 156 9.49 -11.40 6.05
CA ALA A 156 8.65 -11.88 7.14
C ALA A 156 7.19 -12.12 6.71
N GLY A 157 6.63 -11.23 5.91
CA GLY A 157 5.28 -11.36 5.37
C GLY A 157 5.13 -12.52 4.39
N TYR A 158 6.13 -12.79 3.57
CA TYR A 158 6.19 -13.97 2.72
C TYR A 158 6.16 -15.25 3.56
N LEU A 159 7.06 -15.38 4.55
CA LEU A 159 7.09 -16.53 5.45
C LEU A 159 5.76 -16.70 6.21
N THR A 160 5.11 -15.61 6.56
CA THR A 160 3.82 -15.61 7.27
C THR A 160 2.67 -16.13 6.41
N LEU A 161 2.62 -15.70 5.16
CA LEU A 161 1.49 -16.04 4.28
C LEU A 161 1.73 -17.34 3.53
N TYR A 162 2.95 -17.54 2.99
CA TYR A 162 3.28 -18.64 2.09
C TYR A 162 3.94 -19.83 2.80
N GLY A 163 4.23 -19.71 4.11
CA GLY A 163 4.77 -20.78 4.93
C GLY A 163 6.28 -20.75 5.06
N VAL A 164 6.80 -21.70 5.84
CA VAL A 164 8.19 -21.81 6.26
C VAL A 164 8.79 -23.15 5.80
N GLU A 165 10.12 -23.32 5.92
CA GLU A 165 10.84 -24.50 5.47
C GLU A 165 10.44 -25.75 6.24
N ALA A 166 10.32 -25.65 7.57
CA ALA A 166 9.95 -26.78 8.42
C ALA A 166 9.19 -26.35 9.68
N SER A 167 8.37 -27.29 10.20
CA SER A 167 7.70 -27.16 11.50
C SER A 167 7.87 -28.49 12.26
N PRO A 168 8.44 -28.49 13.50
CA PRO A 168 8.95 -27.34 14.24
C PRO A 168 10.23 -26.72 13.62
N ARG A 169 10.46 -25.46 13.85
CA ARG A 169 11.61 -24.74 13.31
C ARG A 169 12.89 -25.05 14.03
N THR A 170 13.96 -25.30 13.27
CA THR A 170 15.35 -25.42 13.73
C THR A 170 16.15 -24.18 13.32
N HIS A 171 17.36 -24.01 13.86
CA HIS A 171 18.27 -22.93 13.39
C HIS A 171 18.59 -23.05 11.91
N GLU A 172 18.81 -24.29 11.43
CA GLU A 172 19.07 -24.55 10.01
C GLU A 172 17.88 -24.18 9.13
N SER A 173 16.65 -24.59 9.48
CA SER A 173 15.46 -24.24 8.72
C SER A 173 15.18 -22.73 8.74
N GLN A 174 15.49 -22.03 9.84
CA GLN A 174 15.38 -20.57 9.91
C GLN A 174 16.41 -19.88 9.01
N ALA A 175 17.64 -20.40 8.89
CA ALA A 175 18.62 -19.88 7.94
C ALA A 175 18.16 -20.07 6.50
N LEU A 176 17.64 -21.25 6.14
CA LEU A 176 17.03 -21.51 4.83
C LEU A 176 15.83 -20.58 4.54
N ASP A 177 14.99 -20.34 5.55
CA ASP A 177 13.88 -19.38 5.44
C ASP A 177 14.35 -17.96 5.12
N ARG A 178 15.41 -17.48 5.80
CA ARG A 178 16.00 -16.15 5.52
C ARG A 178 16.56 -16.08 4.11
N ASP A 179 17.34 -17.05 3.68
CA ASP A 179 17.96 -17.08 2.34
C ASP A 179 16.89 -17.14 1.25
N HIS A 180 15.90 -18.02 1.39
CA HIS A 180 14.82 -18.20 0.45
C HIS A 180 13.95 -16.92 0.34
N SER A 181 13.52 -16.37 1.48
CA SER A 181 12.69 -15.16 1.48
C SER A 181 13.43 -13.92 0.96
N ALA A 182 14.76 -13.84 1.20
CA ALA A 182 15.61 -12.83 0.63
C ALA A 182 15.72 -12.96 -0.91
N ASP A 183 15.73 -14.18 -1.44
CA ASP A 183 15.71 -14.43 -2.89
C ASP A 183 14.36 -14.02 -3.52
N VAL A 184 13.26 -14.36 -2.84
CA VAL A 184 11.92 -13.89 -3.24
C VAL A 184 11.88 -12.36 -3.26
N PHE A 185 12.38 -11.68 -2.22
CA PHE A 185 12.44 -10.23 -2.16
C PHE A 185 13.24 -9.63 -3.32
N ARG A 186 14.46 -10.11 -3.55
CA ARG A 186 15.33 -9.61 -4.64
C ARG A 186 14.66 -9.72 -6.01
N THR A 187 14.00 -10.86 -6.26
CA THR A 187 13.29 -11.08 -7.53
C THR A 187 12.02 -10.22 -7.62
N PHE A 188 11.26 -10.15 -6.55
CA PHE A 188 10.08 -9.29 -6.47
C PHE A 188 10.43 -7.81 -6.65
N ARG A 189 11.51 -7.32 -6.04
CA ARG A 189 11.93 -5.93 -6.14
C ARG A 189 12.22 -5.50 -7.58
N GLN A 190 12.78 -6.40 -8.40
CA GLN A 190 13.00 -6.15 -9.82
C GLN A 190 11.66 -5.96 -10.57
N LEU A 191 10.65 -6.80 -10.28
CA LEU A 191 9.32 -6.63 -10.85
C LEU A 191 8.66 -5.31 -10.39
N ASP A 192 8.74 -5.01 -9.09
CA ASP A 192 8.14 -3.81 -8.49
C ASP A 192 8.71 -2.52 -9.09
N LEU A 193 10.01 -2.47 -9.39
CA LEU A 193 10.64 -1.32 -10.07
C LEU A 193 10.13 -1.12 -11.51
N MET A 194 9.74 -2.18 -12.19
CA MET A 194 9.19 -2.12 -13.55
C MET A 194 7.67 -1.90 -13.59
N LEU A 195 6.99 -2.00 -12.46
CA LEU A 195 5.52 -2.00 -12.39
C LEU A 195 4.86 -0.77 -13.04
N PRO A 196 5.33 0.48 -12.82
CA PRO A 196 4.76 1.64 -13.50
C PRO A 196 4.87 1.57 -15.02
N LYS A 197 6.01 1.10 -15.55
CA LYS A 197 6.23 0.93 -17.00
C LYS A 197 5.37 -0.21 -17.56
N LEU A 198 5.22 -1.32 -16.82
CA LEU A 198 4.33 -2.43 -17.19
C LEU A 198 2.89 -1.95 -17.30
N ALA A 199 2.37 -1.27 -16.28
CA ALA A 199 1.00 -0.76 -16.26
C ALA A 199 0.72 0.21 -17.42
N ARG A 200 1.69 1.07 -17.77
CA ARG A 200 1.58 2.02 -18.88
C ARG A 200 1.87 1.41 -20.25
N GLY A 201 2.46 0.21 -20.30
CA GLY A 201 2.91 -0.44 -21.55
C GLY A 201 4.06 0.30 -22.23
N SER A 202 4.93 0.92 -21.46
CA SER A 202 6.03 1.76 -21.90
C SER A 202 7.42 1.09 -21.74
N LEU A 203 7.45 -0.24 -21.59
CA LEU A 203 8.71 -0.99 -21.55
C LEU A 203 9.43 -0.95 -22.90
N SER A 204 10.75 -0.73 -22.87
CA SER A 204 11.63 -0.95 -24.02
C SER A 204 11.67 -2.45 -24.39
N VAL A 205 12.24 -2.78 -25.56
CA VAL A 205 12.39 -4.19 -25.99
C VAL A 205 13.23 -4.96 -24.98
N GLY A 206 14.38 -4.43 -24.57
CA GLY A 206 15.25 -5.07 -23.59
C GLY A 206 14.61 -5.20 -22.19
N ASP A 207 13.82 -4.19 -21.76
CA ASP A 207 13.08 -4.26 -20.50
C ASP A 207 11.99 -5.34 -20.53
N LYS A 208 11.39 -5.64 -21.70
CA LYS A 208 10.39 -6.72 -21.84
C LYS A 208 10.99 -8.10 -21.61
N ASP A 209 12.17 -8.37 -22.18
CA ASP A 209 12.86 -9.64 -21.99
C ASP A 209 13.26 -9.83 -20.52
N HIS A 210 13.77 -8.76 -19.88
CA HIS A 210 14.08 -8.77 -18.47
C HIS A 210 12.82 -8.99 -17.60
N ALA A 211 11.74 -8.28 -17.87
CA ALA A 211 10.47 -8.45 -17.15
C ALA A 211 9.92 -9.88 -17.30
N CYS A 212 10.02 -10.47 -18.49
CA CYS A 212 9.62 -11.85 -18.73
C CYS A 212 10.44 -12.85 -17.89
N SER A 213 11.75 -12.66 -17.84
CA SER A 213 12.65 -13.49 -17.02
C SER A 213 12.33 -13.39 -15.52
N VAL A 214 12.16 -12.16 -15.01
CA VAL A 214 11.82 -11.90 -13.60
C VAL A 214 10.46 -12.51 -13.24
N LYS A 215 9.44 -12.32 -14.07
CA LYS A 215 8.11 -12.92 -13.88
C LYS A 215 8.17 -14.43 -13.85
N SER A 216 8.87 -15.04 -14.82
CA SER A 216 9.02 -16.50 -14.90
C SER A 216 9.68 -17.09 -13.67
N ARG A 217 10.66 -16.40 -13.10
CA ARG A 217 11.29 -16.81 -11.85
C ARG A 217 10.31 -16.73 -10.67
N LEU A 218 9.53 -15.64 -10.55
CA LEU A 218 8.51 -15.50 -9.50
C LEU A 218 7.41 -16.57 -9.64
N TRP A 219 6.95 -16.85 -10.86
CA TRP A 219 5.94 -17.89 -11.09
C TRP A 219 6.44 -19.26 -10.64
N LYS A 220 7.72 -19.56 -10.88
CA LYS A 220 8.32 -20.82 -10.40
C LYS A 220 8.39 -20.86 -8.87
N LEU A 221 8.84 -19.78 -8.22
CA LEU A 221 8.96 -19.69 -6.76
C LEU A 221 7.61 -19.80 -6.05
N LEU A 222 6.56 -19.24 -6.64
CA LEU A 222 5.22 -19.15 -6.07
C LEU A 222 4.21 -20.14 -6.68
N SER A 223 4.66 -21.06 -7.53
CA SER A 223 3.77 -22.09 -8.05
C SER A 223 3.23 -23.00 -6.94
N PRO A 224 2.02 -23.56 -7.08
CA PRO A 224 1.49 -24.55 -6.13
C PRO A 224 2.48 -25.66 -5.83
N ALA A 225 3.18 -26.18 -6.85
CA ALA A 225 4.24 -27.18 -6.68
C ALA A 225 5.44 -26.65 -5.88
N GLY A 226 5.85 -25.38 -6.12
CA GLY A 226 6.95 -24.74 -5.38
C GLY A 226 6.61 -24.49 -3.90
N LEU A 227 5.32 -24.32 -3.59
CA LEU A 227 4.83 -24.09 -2.23
C LEU A 227 4.39 -25.37 -1.50
N ALA A 228 4.29 -26.51 -2.20
CA ALA A 228 3.75 -27.76 -1.65
C ALA A 228 4.56 -28.31 -0.46
N SER A 229 5.87 -28.09 -0.45
CA SER A 229 6.78 -28.55 0.63
C SER A 229 6.82 -27.61 1.82
N ARG A 230 6.24 -26.40 1.75
CA ARG A 230 6.33 -25.43 2.83
C ARG A 230 5.34 -25.76 3.96
N ALA A 231 5.85 -25.71 5.20
CA ALA A 231 5.08 -25.91 6.41
C ALA A 231 4.37 -24.59 6.87
N ASP A 232 3.39 -24.72 7.74
CA ASP A 232 2.69 -23.61 8.41
C ASP A 232 2.15 -22.53 7.44
N ARG A 233 1.67 -22.95 6.25
CA ARG A 233 1.01 -22.05 5.30
C ARG A 233 -0.24 -21.47 5.94
N SER A 234 -0.50 -20.17 5.68
CA SER A 234 -1.63 -19.48 6.30
C SER A 234 -2.99 -19.98 5.79
N SER A 235 -4.02 -19.87 6.64
CA SER A 235 -5.42 -20.11 6.23
C SER A 235 -5.84 -19.21 5.06
N TRP A 236 -5.24 -18.03 4.94
CA TRP A 236 -5.43 -17.12 3.82
C TRP A 236 -4.95 -17.75 2.49
N LEU A 237 -3.72 -18.27 2.45
CA LEU A 237 -3.18 -18.94 1.26
C LEU A 237 -3.99 -20.18 0.88
N GLU A 238 -4.28 -21.04 1.85
CA GLU A 238 -5.06 -22.27 1.63
C GLU A 238 -6.47 -21.97 1.08
N SER A 239 -7.13 -20.92 1.60
CA SER A 239 -8.42 -20.49 1.11
C SER A 239 -8.35 -19.92 -0.30
N TYR A 240 -7.29 -19.18 -0.62
CA TYR A 240 -7.10 -18.61 -1.95
C TYR A 240 -6.80 -19.68 -3.00
N LEU A 241 -5.88 -20.60 -2.72
CA LEU A 241 -5.59 -21.73 -3.62
C LEU A 241 -6.84 -22.57 -3.90
N ARG A 242 -7.59 -22.92 -2.87
CA ARG A 242 -8.86 -23.66 -3.03
C ARG A 242 -9.86 -22.89 -3.89
N HIS A 243 -9.94 -21.57 -3.74
CA HIS A 243 -10.81 -20.72 -4.57
C HIS A 243 -10.39 -20.79 -6.06
N LEU A 244 -9.09 -20.69 -6.35
CA LEU A 244 -8.59 -20.80 -7.71
C LEU A 244 -8.83 -22.20 -8.32
N GLU A 245 -8.67 -23.27 -7.54
CA GLU A 245 -8.97 -24.65 -7.95
C GLU A 245 -10.45 -24.83 -8.28
N GLU A 246 -11.36 -24.36 -7.41
CA GLU A 246 -12.82 -24.41 -7.63
C GLU A 246 -13.26 -23.63 -8.88
N MET A 247 -12.54 -22.56 -9.23
CA MET A 247 -12.74 -21.79 -10.46
C MET A 247 -12.16 -22.51 -11.71
N GLY A 248 -11.46 -23.62 -11.55
CA GLY A 248 -10.79 -24.34 -12.65
C GLY A 248 -9.57 -23.61 -13.21
N VAL A 249 -8.91 -22.78 -12.39
CA VAL A 249 -7.71 -22.03 -12.81
C VAL A 249 -6.52 -22.98 -12.94
N SER A 250 -5.82 -22.96 -14.08
CA SER A 250 -4.62 -23.77 -14.30
C SER A 250 -3.49 -23.42 -13.33
N GLU A 251 -2.59 -24.37 -13.04
CA GLU A 251 -1.44 -24.14 -12.13
C GLU A 251 -0.56 -22.97 -12.56
N ASP A 252 -0.37 -22.77 -13.86
CA ASP A 252 0.37 -21.62 -14.39
C ASP A 252 -0.32 -20.29 -14.04
N MET A 253 -1.65 -20.22 -14.20
CA MET A 253 -2.43 -19.03 -13.84
C MET A 253 -2.54 -18.87 -12.31
N GLN A 254 -2.55 -19.96 -11.54
CA GLN A 254 -2.47 -19.89 -10.08
C GLN A 254 -1.14 -19.28 -9.62
N ALA A 255 -0.02 -19.66 -10.22
CA ALA A 255 1.29 -19.07 -9.94
C ALA A 255 1.30 -17.54 -10.23
N ARG A 256 0.69 -17.10 -11.34
CA ARG A 256 0.55 -15.67 -11.67
C ARG A 256 -0.33 -14.93 -10.69
N ALA A 257 -1.44 -15.54 -10.29
CA ALA A 257 -2.33 -15.00 -9.26
C ALA A 257 -1.61 -14.84 -7.91
N LEU A 258 -0.76 -15.79 -7.53
CA LEU A 258 0.03 -15.71 -6.30
C LEU A 258 1.10 -14.62 -6.36
N VAL A 259 1.69 -14.32 -7.52
CA VAL A 259 2.59 -13.15 -7.70
C VAL A 259 1.83 -11.83 -7.56
N LEU A 260 0.61 -11.72 -8.13
CA LEU A 260 -0.27 -10.58 -7.89
C LEU A 260 -0.55 -10.42 -6.39
N GLN A 261 -0.90 -11.51 -5.70
CA GLN A 261 -1.18 -11.48 -4.27
C GLN A 261 0.06 -11.12 -3.44
N LEU A 262 1.26 -11.55 -3.82
CA LEU A 262 2.50 -11.12 -3.18
C LEU A 262 2.66 -9.59 -3.29
N TRP A 263 2.44 -9.02 -4.47
CA TRP A 263 2.48 -7.58 -4.65
C TRP A 263 1.39 -6.87 -3.82
N ALA A 264 0.15 -7.34 -3.86
CA ALA A 264 -0.97 -6.74 -3.14
C ALA A 264 -0.78 -6.76 -1.62
N THR A 265 -0.20 -7.82 -1.08
CA THR A 265 -0.02 -8.02 0.37
C THR A 265 1.26 -7.40 0.92
N GLN A 266 2.33 -7.29 0.11
CA GLN A 266 3.67 -6.89 0.57
C GLN A 266 4.15 -5.56 -0.01
N GLY A 267 3.65 -5.13 -1.17
CA GLY A 267 4.20 -4.02 -1.95
C GLY A 267 4.16 -2.64 -1.28
N ASN A 268 3.24 -2.43 -0.33
CA ASN A 268 3.06 -1.14 0.34
C ASN A 268 3.65 -1.08 1.76
N MET A 269 3.84 -2.21 2.45
CA MET A 269 4.28 -2.20 3.85
C MET A 269 5.71 -1.70 4.02
N GLY A 270 6.63 -2.16 3.17
CA GLY A 270 8.02 -1.74 3.20
C GLY A 270 8.21 -0.24 2.98
N PRO A 271 7.67 0.33 1.89
CA PRO A 271 7.69 1.78 1.67
C PRO A 271 7.03 2.58 2.80
N THR A 272 5.92 2.09 3.38
CA THR A 272 5.30 2.75 4.55
C THR A 272 6.26 2.80 5.73
N ALA A 273 6.92 1.68 6.05
CA ALA A 273 7.86 1.61 7.16
C ALA A 273 9.11 2.48 6.92
N PHE A 274 9.59 2.55 5.66
CA PHE A 274 10.66 3.46 5.26
C PHE A 274 10.33 4.91 5.63
N TRP A 275 9.19 5.43 5.14
CA TRP A 275 8.78 6.80 5.40
C TRP A 275 8.53 7.06 6.89
N LEU A 276 7.89 6.12 7.57
CA LEU A 276 7.60 6.22 9.00
C LEU A 276 8.90 6.35 9.81
N LEU A 277 9.86 5.48 9.56
CA LEU A 277 11.15 5.50 10.26
C LEU A 277 11.96 6.75 9.89
N LEU A 278 11.98 7.17 8.63
CA LEU A 278 12.65 8.39 8.20
C LEU A 278 12.08 9.61 8.91
N PHE A 279 10.74 9.73 8.97
CA PHE A 279 10.10 10.84 9.66
C PHE A 279 10.40 10.82 11.17
N LEU A 280 10.43 9.64 11.80
CA LEU A 280 10.83 9.53 13.22
C LEU A 280 12.29 9.95 13.43
N LEU A 281 13.21 9.47 12.59
CA LEU A 281 14.65 9.80 12.71
C LEU A 281 14.93 11.28 12.45
N LYS A 282 14.13 11.93 11.61
CA LYS A 282 14.22 13.38 11.33
C LYS A 282 13.49 14.25 12.35
N ASN A 283 12.69 13.68 13.23
CA ASN A 283 11.89 14.40 14.23
C ASN A 283 12.08 13.81 15.63
N PRO A 284 13.12 14.28 16.37
CA PRO A 284 13.47 13.75 17.70
C PRO A 284 12.29 13.77 18.68
N GLU A 285 11.44 14.80 18.68
CA GLU A 285 10.26 14.89 19.53
C GLU A 285 9.27 13.75 19.25
N ALA A 286 9.06 13.40 17.97
CA ALA A 286 8.21 12.29 17.57
C ALA A 286 8.80 10.94 17.99
N LEU A 287 10.11 10.77 17.83
CA LEU A 287 10.82 9.56 18.23
C LEU A 287 10.76 9.37 19.75
N ASP A 288 10.98 10.43 20.51
CA ASP A 288 10.88 10.43 21.99
C ASP A 288 9.47 10.10 22.46
N ALA A 289 8.44 10.64 21.81
CA ALA A 289 7.04 10.34 22.13
C ALA A 289 6.72 8.85 21.90
N VAL A 290 7.19 8.28 20.80
CA VAL A 290 7.04 6.83 20.51
C VAL A 290 7.83 5.99 21.51
N HIS A 291 9.06 6.36 21.86
CA HIS A 291 9.83 5.67 22.89
C HIS A 291 9.16 5.71 24.26
N ALA A 292 8.59 6.86 24.65
CA ALA A 292 7.83 7.00 25.91
C ALA A 292 6.60 6.08 25.92
N GLU A 293 5.87 6.00 24.80
CA GLU A 293 4.74 5.08 24.63
C GLU A 293 5.18 3.62 24.78
N LEU A 294 6.25 3.21 24.09
CA LEU A 294 6.79 1.86 24.17
C LEU A 294 7.26 1.50 25.59
N LYS A 295 7.95 2.40 26.27
CA LYS A 295 8.37 2.21 27.67
C LYS A 295 7.15 1.97 28.57
N ARG A 296 6.10 2.78 28.45
CA ARG A 296 4.86 2.62 29.23
C ARG A 296 4.25 1.25 29.01
N ILE A 297 4.18 0.77 27.75
CA ILE A 297 3.60 -0.51 27.39
C ILE A 297 4.45 -1.67 27.93
N VAL A 298 5.78 -1.57 27.81
CA VAL A 298 6.73 -2.58 28.35
C VAL A 298 6.58 -2.69 29.88
N TRP A 299 6.39 -1.57 30.59
CA TRP A 299 6.22 -1.58 32.04
C TRP A 299 4.88 -2.16 32.50
N GLN A 300 3.84 -2.04 31.66
CA GLN A 300 2.50 -2.58 31.93
C GLN A 300 2.34 -4.04 31.51
N ALA A 301 3.30 -4.59 30.73
CA ALA A 301 3.25 -5.96 30.29
C ALA A 301 3.69 -6.92 31.37
N GLU A 302 3.00 -8.06 31.51
CA GLU A 302 3.37 -9.15 32.44
C GLU A 302 4.77 -9.72 32.17
N LYS A 303 5.25 -9.57 30.93
CA LYS A 303 6.61 -9.98 30.50
C LYS A 303 7.24 -8.84 29.68
N PRO A 304 8.57 -8.65 29.79
CA PRO A 304 9.28 -7.72 28.90
C PRO A 304 9.00 -8.04 27.43
N VAL A 305 8.76 -7.03 26.57
CA VAL A 305 8.52 -7.21 25.12
C VAL A 305 9.66 -8.01 24.48
N LEU A 306 10.90 -7.85 24.97
CA LEU A 306 12.08 -8.60 24.57
C LEU A 306 11.92 -10.14 24.72
N GLN A 307 11.14 -10.57 25.70
CA GLN A 307 10.89 -11.98 25.99
C GLN A 307 9.56 -12.51 25.43
N MET A 308 8.77 -11.64 24.79
CA MET A 308 7.50 -12.05 24.20
C MET A 308 7.74 -12.85 22.92
N THR A 309 7.05 -13.96 22.79
CA THR A 309 7.01 -14.77 21.57
C THR A 309 5.99 -14.23 20.55
N ALA A 310 5.06 -13.39 21.00
CA ALA A 310 4.07 -12.68 20.20
C ALA A 310 3.70 -11.36 20.87
N LEU A 311 3.32 -10.34 20.08
CA LEU A 311 2.71 -9.11 20.60
C LEU A 311 1.18 -9.27 20.56
N PRO A 312 0.51 -9.34 21.73
CA PRO A 312 -0.94 -9.45 21.76
C PRO A 312 -1.63 -8.26 21.08
N GLN A 313 -2.78 -8.50 20.42
CA GLN A 313 -3.56 -7.46 19.77
C GLN A 313 -3.86 -6.27 20.71
N LYS A 314 -4.18 -6.56 21.97
CA LYS A 314 -4.41 -5.52 22.99
C LYS A 314 -3.23 -4.55 23.14
N ILE A 315 -2.00 -5.05 23.01
CA ILE A 315 -0.80 -4.20 23.06
C ILE A 315 -0.74 -3.33 21.80
N LEU A 316 -0.94 -3.93 20.63
CA LEU A 316 -0.96 -3.18 19.36
C LEU A 316 -2.04 -2.10 19.35
N ASP A 317 -3.22 -2.38 19.90
CA ASP A 317 -4.33 -1.42 19.99
C ASP A 317 -4.10 -0.30 21.02
N SER A 318 -3.09 -0.45 21.91
CA SER A 318 -2.79 0.54 22.98
C SER A 318 -1.67 1.52 22.62
N MET A 319 -1.40 1.74 21.32
CA MET A 319 -0.32 2.59 20.79
C MET A 319 -0.86 3.79 20.00
N PRO A 320 -1.60 4.73 20.61
CA PRO A 320 -2.21 5.85 19.89
C PRO A 320 -1.18 6.81 19.28
N VAL A 321 0.00 6.99 19.89
CA VAL A 321 1.06 7.83 19.33
C VAL A 321 1.60 7.20 18.05
N LEU A 322 1.93 5.90 18.07
CA LEU A 322 2.41 5.20 16.90
C LEU A 322 1.32 5.11 15.80
N ASP A 323 0.04 4.98 16.18
CA ASP A 323 -1.08 5.05 15.24
C ASP A 323 -1.19 6.43 14.57
N SER A 324 -0.99 7.51 15.33
CA SER A 324 -0.96 8.86 14.77
C SER A 324 0.22 9.08 13.82
N VAL A 325 1.41 8.61 14.20
CA VAL A 325 2.61 8.62 13.33
C VAL A 325 2.35 7.87 12.03
N LEU A 326 1.77 6.68 12.10
CA LEU A 326 1.44 5.88 10.91
C LEU A 326 0.40 6.58 10.03
N ASN A 327 -0.67 7.12 10.61
CA ASN A 327 -1.70 7.84 9.87
C ASN A 327 -1.14 9.11 9.19
N GLU A 328 -0.25 9.86 9.86
CA GLU A 328 0.40 11.04 9.28
C GLU A 328 1.38 10.64 8.17
N THR A 329 2.15 9.56 8.34
CA THR A 329 3.00 9.00 7.31
C THR A 329 2.18 8.65 6.07
N LEU A 330 1.09 7.92 6.24
CA LEU A 330 0.20 7.53 5.15
C LEU A 330 -0.48 8.75 4.49
N ARG A 331 -0.87 9.76 5.26
CA ARG A 331 -1.42 11.01 4.72
C ARG A 331 -0.43 11.70 3.77
N LEU A 332 0.85 11.72 4.15
CA LEU A 332 1.90 12.37 3.36
C LEU A 332 2.31 11.58 2.12
N THR A 333 2.24 10.25 2.17
CA THR A 333 2.92 9.37 1.20
C THR A 333 2.02 8.42 0.43
N ALA A 334 0.75 8.22 0.85
CA ALA A 334 -0.17 7.36 0.12
C ALA A 334 -0.88 8.15 -1.00
N ALA A 335 -0.64 7.74 -2.22
CA ALA A 335 -1.17 8.40 -3.42
C ALA A 335 -1.89 7.44 -4.39
N PRO A 336 -2.84 6.60 -3.89
CA PRO A 336 -3.57 5.70 -4.76
C PRO A 336 -4.57 6.47 -5.64
N PHE A 337 -4.76 6.01 -6.87
CA PHE A 337 -5.92 6.40 -7.67
C PHE A 337 -7.11 5.52 -7.32
N ILE A 338 -8.21 6.14 -6.86
CA ILE A 338 -9.48 5.44 -6.68
C ILE A 338 -10.26 5.56 -7.97
N THR A 339 -10.15 4.53 -8.81
CA THR A 339 -10.71 4.51 -10.17
C THR A 339 -12.02 3.76 -10.21
N ARG A 340 -12.97 4.24 -11.02
CA ARG A 340 -14.21 3.55 -11.38
C ARG A 340 -14.45 3.65 -12.88
N GLU A 341 -14.88 2.57 -13.49
CA GLU A 341 -15.44 2.58 -14.85
C GLU A 341 -16.92 2.97 -14.76
N VAL A 342 -17.39 3.85 -15.63
CA VAL A 342 -18.80 4.24 -15.73
C VAL A 342 -19.53 3.18 -16.55
N MET A 343 -20.33 2.34 -15.90
CA MET A 343 -20.99 1.17 -16.51
C MET A 343 -22.26 1.52 -17.27
N ALA A 344 -22.90 2.65 -16.94
CA ALA A 344 -24.09 3.19 -17.59
C ALA A 344 -24.05 4.71 -17.53
N ASP A 345 -24.72 5.40 -18.48
CA ASP A 345 -24.92 6.83 -18.38
C ASP A 345 -25.59 7.16 -17.04
N LEU A 346 -25.02 8.07 -16.27
CA LEU A 346 -25.51 8.42 -14.93
C LEU A 346 -25.37 9.91 -14.64
N ALA A 347 -26.20 10.40 -13.75
CA ALA A 347 -26.05 11.69 -13.10
C ALA A 347 -25.33 11.48 -11.75
N LEU A 348 -24.18 12.15 -11.58
CA LEU A 348 -23.40 12.11 -10.36
C LEU A 348 -23.78 13.30 -9.48
N PRO A 349 -24.43 13.08 -8.32
CA PRO A 349 -24.77 14.16 -7.41
C PRO A 349 -23.54 14.58 -6.61
N MET A 350 -23.33 15.90 -6.48
CA MET A 350 -22.30 16.50 -5.65
C MET A 350 -22.86 16.91 -4.28
N ALA A 351 -21.99 17.02 -3.28
CA ALA A 351 -22.38 17.44 -1.92
C ALA A 351 -22.96 18.86 -1.85
N ASP A 352 -22.62 19.72 -2.80
CA ASP A 352 -23.13 21.09 -2.95
C ASP A 352 -24.43 21.20 -3.77
N ARG A 353 -25.06 20.06 -4.07
CA ARG A 353 -26.31 19.91 -4.84
C ARG A 353 -26.15 20.13 -6.35
N ARG A 354 -24.96 20.36 -6.88
CA ARG A 354 -24.73 20.24 -8.31
C ARG A 354 -24.86 18.79 -8.74
N GLU A 355 -25.15 18.58 -10.02
CA GLU A 355 -25.23 17.25 -10.63
C GLU A 355 -24.51 17.27 -11.97
N PHE A 356 -23.71 16.23 -12.23
CA PHE A 356 -22.97 16.11 -13.47
C PHE A 356 -23.27 14.81 -14.19
N SER A 357 -23.52 14.90 -15.50
CA SER A 357 -23.74 13.73 -16.36
C SER A 357 -22.41 13.07 -16.70
N LEU A 358 -22.30 11.76 -16.46
CA LEU A 358 -21.17 10.92 -16.86
C LEU A 358 -21.62 9.94 -17.92
N ARG A 359 -20.75 9.63 -18.90
CA ARG A 359 -21.06 8.70 -20.00
C ARG A 359 -20.57 7.31 -19.71
N ARG A 360 -21.35 6.32 -20.12
CA ARG A 360 -20.90 4.92 -20.15
C ARG A 360 -19.57 4.79 -20.91
N GLY A 361 -18.61 4.08 -20.31
CA GLY A 361 -17.29 3.82 -20.86
C GLY A 361 -16.23 4.89 -20.53
N ASP A 362 -16.62 5.98 -19.86
CA ASP A 362 -15.67 6.93 -19.28
C ASP A 362 -15.14 6.38 -17.95
N ARG A 363 -14.05 6.97 -17.44
CA ARG A 363 -13.52 6.68 -16.11
C ARG A 363 -13.80 7.83 -15.16
N LEU A 364 -14.08 7.50 -13.92
CA LEU A 364 -14.12 8.42 -12.79
C LEU A 364 -12.92 8.14 -11.89
N LEU A 365 -12.17 9.18 -11.55
CA LEU A 365 -10.96 9.14 -10.75
C LEU A 365 -11.08 10.04 -9.53
N LEU A 366 -10.89 9.49 -8.33
CA LEU A 366 -10.64 10.26 -7.12
C LEU A 366 -9.14 10.22 -6.81
N PHE A 367 -8.59 11.35 -6.37
CA PHE A 367 -7.20 11.43 -5.97
C PHE A 367 -7.06 12.05 -4.56
N PRO A 368 -7.26 11.23 -3.50
CA PRO A 368 -7.23 11.70 -2.11
C PRO A 368 -5.91 12.34 -1.69
N PHE A 369 -4.82 12.03 -2.35
CA PHE A 369 -3.51 12.64 -2.12
C PHE A 369 -3.57 14.17 -2.26
N LEU A 370 -4.26 14.71 -3.27
CA LEU A 370 -4.43 16.16 -3.41
C LEU A 370 -5.50 16.71 -2.46
N SER A 371 -6.65 16.04 -2.37
CA SER A 371 -7.72 16.42 -1.47
C SER A 371 -8.47 15.15 -1.03
N PRO A 372 -8.54 14.86 0.28
CA PRO A 372 -8.27 15.75 1.41
C PRO A 372 -6.80 15.83 1.89
N GLN A 373 -5.92 14.87 1.55
CA GLN A 373 -4.67 14.62 2.28
C GLN A 373 -3.69 15.81 2.27
N LYS A 374 -3.64 16.59 1.19
CA LYS A 374 -2.78 17.78 1.03
C LYS A 374 -3.55 19.11 1.04
N ASP A 375 -4.81 19.08 1.45
CA ASP A 375 -5.66 20.25 1.47
C ASP A 375 -5.34 21.14 2.70
N PRO A 376 -4.87 22.41 2.51
CA PRO A 376 -4.48 23.28 3.62
C PRO A 376 -5.66 23.75 4.48
N GLU A 377 -6.88 23.69 3.98
CA GLU A 377 -8.08 23.98 4.78
C GLU A 377 -8.37 22.88 5.78
N ILE A 378 -8.05 21.63 5.44
CA ILE A 378 -8.26 20.45 6.29
C ILE A 378 -7.08 20.24 7.24
N TYR A 379 -5.87 20.38 6.71
CA TYR A 379 -4.62 20.14 7.43
C TYR A 379 -3.72 21.38 7.41
N THR A 380 -3.58 22.02 8.55
CA THR A 380 -2.63 23.14 8.68
C THR A 380 -1.21 22.67 8.37
N GLU A 381 -0.48 23.38 7.49
CA GLU A 381 0.84 22.99 6.99
C GLU A 381 0.82 21.54 6.45
N PRO A 382 0.08 21.30 5.34
CA PRO A 382 -0.21 19.94 4.88
C PRO A 382 1.02 19.17 4.40
N GLU A 383 2.13 19.85 4.06
CA GLU A 383 3.38 19.22 3.63
C GLU A 383 4.31 18.89 4.81
N VAL A 384 4.03 19.40 6.02
CA VAL A 384 4.87 19.20 7.20
C VAL A 384 4.39 17.97 7.97
N PHE A 385 5.34 17.07 8.29
CA PHE A 385 5.07 15.94 9.17
C PHE A 385 4.81 16.42 10.60
N LYS A 386 3.69 15.99 11.18
CA LYS A 386 3.32 16.25 12.58
C LYS A 386 2.81 14.98 13.24
N TYR A 387 3.64 14.37 14.09
CA TYR A 387 3.36 13.07 14.70
C TYR A 387 2.04 13.01 15.49
N ASN A 388 1.60 14.15 16.04
CA ASN A 388 0.39 14.26 16.85
C ASN A 388 -0.84 14.77 16.08
N ARG A 389 -0.79 14.83 14.75
CA ARG A 389 -1.88 15.35 13.92
C ARG A 389 -3.20 14.59 14.11
N PHE A 390 -3.12 13.31 14.37
CA PHE A 390 -4.27 12.43 14.60
C PHE A 390 -4.50 12.10 16.08
N LEU A 391 -4.02 12.98 16.99
CA LEU A 391 -4.27 12.88 18.41
C LEU A 391 -5.07 14.10 18.92
N ASN A 392 -6.00 13.84 19.82
CA ASN A 392 -6.61 14.86 20.66
C ASN A 392 -5.67 15.22 21.84
N PRO A 393 -5.89 16.35 22.54
CA PRO A 393 -5.08 16.73 23.69
C PRO A 393 -5.08 15.71 24.84
N ASP A 394 -6.11 14.86 24.93
CA ASP A 394 -6.21 13.78 25.91
C ASP A 394 -5.50 12.47 25.47
N GLY A 395 -4.85 12.48 24.30
CA GLY A 395 -4.17 11.32 23.73
C GLY A 395 -5.07 10.34 22.99
N SER A 396 -6.36 10.59 22.88
CA SER A 396 -7.28 9.78 22.06
C SER A 396 -7.13 10.07 20.57
N GLU A 397 -7.60 9.16 19.72
CA GLU A 397 -7.57 9.33 18.26
C GLU A 397 -8.46 10.51 17.82
N LYS A 398 -7.87 11.46 17.08
CA LYS A 398 -8.60 12.57 16.46
C LYS A 398 -9.18 12.15 15.12
N LYS A 399 -10.51 12.29 15.00
CA LYS A 399 -11.31 11.96 13.77
C LYS A 399 -12.10 13.15 13.24
N ASP A 400 -12.03 14.28 13.90
CA ASP A 400 -12.81 15.49 13.57
C ASP A 400 -11.96 16.42 12.71
N PHE A 401 -12.17 16.30 11.40
CA PHE A 401 -11.58 17.17 10.37
C PHE A 401 -12.71 17.82 9.58
N TYR A 402 -12.50 19.06 9.16
CA TYR A 402 -13.53 19.90 8.56
C TYR A 402 -13.02 20.53 7.26
N LYS A 403 -13.94 20.76 6.34
CA LYS A 403 -13.76 21.59 5.15
C LYS A 403 -15.07 22.36 4.90
N ASP A 404 -14.99 23.64 4.52
CA ASP A 404 -16.15 24.51 4.34
C ASP A 404 -17.08 24.52 5.57
N GLY A 405 -16.51 24.45 6.79
CA GLY A 405 -17.24 24.38 8.06
C GLY A 405 -18.02 23.10 8.30
N LYS A 406 -17.91 22.09 7.42
CA LYS A 406 -18.58 20.78 7.53
C LYS A 406 -17.59 19.68 7.86
N ARG A 407 -17.98 18.76 8.76
CA ARG A 407 -17.19 17.59 9.11
C ARG A 407 -17.04 16.66 7.92
N LEU A 408 -15.79 16.19 7.70
CA LEU A 408 -15.47 15.22 6.67
C LEU A 408 -15.56 13.79 7.20
N LYS A 409 -16.17 12.90 6.42
CA LYS A 409 -16.10 11.45 6.65
C LYS A 409 -14.80 10.87 6.10
N ASN A 410 -14.44 11.28 4.89
CA ASN A 410 -13.29 10.78 4.14
C ASN A 410 -12.12 11.77 4.23
N TYR A 411 -11.66 12.08 5.44
CA TYR A 411 -10.55 13.02 5.66
C TYR A 411 -9.15 12.41 5.38
N ASN A 412 -9.02 11.09 5.43
CA ASN A 412 -7.77 10.37 5.13
C ASN A 412 -8.10 9.01 4.51
N MET A 413 -7.66 8.75 3.29
CA MET A 413 -8.09 7.58 2.50
C MET A 413 -6.95 6.70 1.96
N PRO A 414 -5.87 6.42 2.72
CA PRO A 414 -4.75 5.61 2.23
C PRO A 414 -5.16 4.16 1.96
N TRP A 415 -6.22 3.68 2.59
CA TRP A 415 -6.76 2.33 2.46
C TRP A 415 -7.94 2.23 1.49
N GLY A 416 -8.21 3.27 0.72
CA GLY A 416 -9.47 3.40 0.00
C GLY A 416 -10.67 3.57 0.94
N ALA A 417 -11.88 3.49 0.39
CA ALA A 417 -13.12 3.61 1.16
C ALA A 417 -14.27 2.81 0.51
N GLY A 418 -15.38 2.69 1.25
CA GLY A 418 -16.61 2.08 0.77
C GLY A 418 -16.46 0.59 0.44
N HIS A 419 -17.08 0.18 -0.65
CA HIS A 419 -17.11 -1.23 -1.06
C HIS A 419 -15.72 -1.81 -1.40
N ASN A 420 -14.75 -0.97 -1.78
CA ASN A 420 -13.42 -1.38 -2.18
C ASN A 420 -12.32 -0.96 -1.18
N GLN A 421 -12.65 -0.81 0.10
CA GLN A 421 -11.67 -0.64 1.15
C GLN A 421 -10.73 -1.85 1.22
N CYS A 422 -9.44 -1.59 1.49
CA CYS A 422 -8.41 -2.63 1.59
C CYS A 422 -8.78 -3.70 2.63
N LEU A 423 -8.80 -4.97 2.21
CA LEU A 423 -9.07 -6.10 3.09
C LEU A 423 -7.94 -6.35 4.09
N GLY A 424 -6.71 -6.14 3.66
CA GLY A 424 -5.49 -6.38 4.45
C GLY A 424 -5.13 -5.25 5.42
N LYS A 425 -5.97 -4.22 5.58
CA LYS A 425 -5.67 -3.04 6.41
C LYS A 425 -5.18 -3.41 7.81
N SER A 426 -5.93 -4.24 8.54
CA SER A 426 -5.59 -4.61 9.92
C SER A 426 -4.30 -5.43 9.99
N TYR A 427 -4.10 -6.37 9.07
CA TYR A 427 -2.86 -7.15 8.98
C TYR A 427 -1.66 -6.23 8.70
N ALA A 428 -1.76 -5.32 7.74
CA ALA A 428 -0.67 -4.41 7.40
C ALA A 428 -0.33 -3.44 8.55
N ILE A 429 -1.33 -2.87 9.23
CA ILE A 429 -1.11 -2.01 10.41
C ILE A 429 -0.40 -2.78 11.51
N ASN A 430 -0.86 -3.99 11.86
CA ASN A 430 -0.23 -4.83 12.87
C ASN A 430 1.22 -5.15 12.49
N SER A 431 1.48 -5.54 11.24
CA SER A 431 2.82 -5.89 10.74
C SER A 431 3.80 -4.72 10.82
N ILE A 432 3.37 -3.53 10.41
CA ILE A 432 4.21 -2.31 10.46
C ILE A 432 4.48 -1.94 11.93
N LYS A 433 3.47 -1.96 12.80
CA LYS A 433 3.64 -1.66 14.22
C LYS A 433 4.59 -2.66 14.89
N GLN A 434 4.46 -3.95 14.61
CA GLN A 434 5.38 -4.99 15.12
C GLN A 434 6.82 -4.76 14.66
N PHE A 435 7.00 -4.40 13.39
CA PHE A 435 8.33 -4.09 12.84
C PHE A 435 8.96 -2.90 13.55
N VAL A 436 8.22 -1.79 13.71
CA VAL A 436 8.70 -0.58 14.41
C VAL A 436 9.02 -0.87 15.88
N VAL A 437 8.15 -1.61 16.57
CA VAL A 437 8.36 -2.01 17.97
C VAL A 437 9.64 -2.84 18.10
N LEU A 438 9.83 -3.85 17.25
CA LEU A 438 11.04 -4.69 17.27
C LEU A 438 12.30 -3.85 16.99
N LEU A 439 12.26 -2.96 16.00
CA LEU A 439 13.41 -2.10 15.71
C LEU A 439 13.76 -1.19 16.88
N LEU A 440 12.79 -0.42 17.37
CA LEU A 440 13.06 0.55 18.43
C LEU A 440 13.37 -0.07 19.79
N THR A 441 13.07 -1.35 19.99
CA THR A 441 13.41 -2.07 21.25
C THR A 441 14.72 -2.83 21.16
N HIS A 442 15.09 -3.36 20.00
CA HIS A 442 16.27 -4.24 19.87
C HIS A 442 17.47 -3.59 19.18
N PHE A 443 17.27 -2.44 18.51
CA PHE A 443 18.34 -1.80 17.75
C PHE A 443 18.56 -0.36 18.17
N ASP A 444 19.81 0.08 18.11
CA ASP A 444 20.15 1.48 17.92
C ASP A 444 20.10 1.74 16.43
N LEU A 445 19.40 2.79 16.02
CA LEU A 445 19.18 3.15 14.62
C LEU A 445 19.37 4.65 14.46
N GLU A 446 20.19 5.07 13.50
CA GLU A 446 20.44 6.49 13.22
C GLU A 446 20.71 6.74 11.74
N LEU A 447 20.51 7.98 11.29
CA LEU A 447 20.93 8.41 9.97
C LEU A 447 22.46 8.50 9.92
N VAL A 448 23.06 8.13 8.78
CA VAL A 448 24.53 8.25 8.61
C VAL A 448 24.97 9.71 8.68
N SER A 449 24.15 10.66 8.22
CA SER A 449 24.39 12.09 8.31
C SER A 449 23.18 12.81 8.89
N GLU A 450 23.40 13.75 9.81
CA GLU A 450 22.36 14.62 10.34
C GLU A 450 21.76 15.55 9.26
N ASP A 451 22.56 15.91 8.26
CA ASP A 451 22.15 16.74 7.12
C ASP A 451 21.36 15.96 6.05
N THR A 452 21.08 14.67 6.27
CA THR A 452 20.28 13.87 5.33
C THR A 452 18.96 14.57 5.02
N GLU A 453 18.70 14.89 3.76
CA GLU A 453 17.42 15.43 3.31
C GLU A 453 16.36 14.32 3.17
N VAL A 454 15.09 14.71 3.21
CA VAL A 454 13.99 13.80 2.85
C VAL A 454 14.01 13.66 1.32
N PRO A 455 14.14 12.43 0.79
CA PRO A 455 14.25 12.25 -0.65
C PRO A 455 12.94 12.60 -1.36
N GLU A 456 13.05 13.01 -2.62
CA GLU A 456 11.89 13.22 -3.50
C GLU A 456 11.18 11.90 -3.79
N PHE A 457 9.91 12.00 -4.20
CA PHE A 457 9.12 10.85 -4.62
C PHE A 457 9.49 10.41 -6.04
N ASP A 458 9.51 9.11 -6.28
CA ASP A 458 9.42 8.55 -7.63
C ASP A 458 8.02 8.84 -8.19
N LEU A 459 7.91 9.94 -8.96
CA LEU A 459 6.65 10.44 -9.51
C LEU A 459 5.94 9.44 -10.44
N SER A 460 6.69 8.45 -10.96
CA SER A 460 6.12 7.39 -11.77
C SER A 460 5.14 6.50 -10.99
N ARG A 461 5.18 6.55 -9.65
CA ARG A 461 4.38 5.70 -8.77
C ARG A 461 3.03 6.28 -8.36
N TYR A 462 2.68 7.46 -8.79
CA TYR A 462 1.31 7.96 -8.57
C TYR A 462 0.27 6.96 -9.09
N GLY A 463 -0.69 6.62 -8.24
CA GLY A 463 -1.75 5.66 -8.53
C GLY A 463 -1.48 4.22 -8.07
N PHE A 464 -0.24 3.87 -7.68
CA PHE A 464 0.13 2.51 -7.29
C PHE A 464 0.15 2.25 -5.77
N GLY A 465 -0.46 3.12 -4.99
CA GLY A 465 -0.52 3.00 -3.53
C GLY A 465 0.46 3.93 -2.83
N LEU A 466 1.47 3.39 -2.17
CA LEU A 466 2.50 4.18 -1.50
C LEU A 466 3.52 4.73 -2.49
N MET A 467 3.88 6.01 -2.32
CA MET A 467 5.01 6.61 -3.01
C MET A 467 6.31 5.99 -2.50
N GLN A 468 7.23 5.69 -3.39
CA GLN A 468 8.58 5.29 -3.04
C GLN A 468 9.52 6.47 -3.25
N PRO A 469 10.64 6.54 -2.53
CA PRO A 469 11.63 7.58 -2.78
C PRO A 469 12.37 7.31 -4.10
N GLU A 470 12.88 8.38 -4.74
CA GLU A 470 13.78 8.25 -5.90
C GLU A 470 15.11 7.61 -5.51
N GLU A 471 15.62 7.95 -4.31
CA GLU A 471 16.87 7.44 -3.77
C GLU A 471 16.66 6.87 -2.37
N ASP A 472 17.43 5.84 -2.02
CA ASP A 472 17.42 5.27 -0.67
C ASP A 472 18.21 6.15 0.30
N VAL A 473 17.86 6.10 1.58
CA VAL A 473 18.49 6.88 2.64
C VAL A 473 19.43 5.99 3.44
N PRO A 474 20.74 6.30 3.51
CA PRO A 474 21.68 5.49 4.29
C PRO A 474 21.45 5.65 5.79
N ILE A 475 21.37 4.52 6.47
CA ILE A 475 21.28 4.40 7.93
C ILE A 475 22.40 3.54 8.46
N ARG A 476 22.73 3.73 9.73
CA ARG A 476 23.52 2.78 10.51
C ARG A 476 22.70 2.24 11.67
N TYR A 477 22.89 0.98 11.94
CA TYR A 477 22.18 0.27 13.02
C TYR A 477 23.07 -0.74 13.68
N ARG A 478 22.75 -1.06 14.93
CA ARG A 478 23.35 -2.17 15.70
C ARG A 478 22.34 -2.75 16.66
N THR A 479 22.53 -4.04 17.01
CA THR A 479 21.74 -4.69 18.05
C THR A 479 22.08 -4.10 19.42
N ARG A 480 21.06 -3.76 20.21
CA ARG A 480 21.24 -3.43 21.64
C ARG A 480 21.58 -4.70 22.39
N LEU A 481 22.63 -4.67 23.20
CA LEU A 481 23.03 -5.77 24.08
C LEU A 481 22.08 -5.95 25.26
#